data_9c3bf4bcb675866b9445fc496d70ddd7
#
_entry.id   9c3bf4bcb675866b9445fc496d70ddd7
#
_cell.length_a   1.000
_cell.length_b   1.000
_cell.length_c   1.000
_cell.angle_alpha   90.00
_cell.angle_beta   90.00
_cell.angle_gamma   90.00
#
_symmetry.space_group_name_H-M   'P 1'
#
loop_
_entity.id
_entity.type
_entity.pdbx_description
1 polymer ?
#
loop_
_entity_poly.entity_id
_entity_poly.type
_entity_poly.pdbx_seq_one_letter_code
_entity_poly.pdbx_strand_id
1 'polypeptide(L)'
;MGSTGDNPLSRRAFYVDPDTTAAEAATAADPPISELSAIAAVPQARWILSDAAPSDVAAEVSEYVQAAQSVNRMPLLTLYAIPHRDCGGYAAGGLTTGEQYREWMTQVTVGLGEAPVGIVLEPDALNEVDCLSAQQREERWDLLRAAVSTLTRDPNAAVYIDAGNSRWLEPSELASRLAAAGVHSARGFSLNTSNFFTTAEEIAYGEQVSALLGGAHYVIDTSRNGAGPAPDQPLSWCNPPGRAVGSPPTTATAGAHADAYLWVKHPGESDGQCDRGDPEAGQFVVPFATDLVRNGR
;
A
#
# COMPACT_ATOMS: atom_id res chain seq x y z
N MET A 1 -18.16 19.99 -6.50
CA MET A 1 -18.32 20.17 -5.04
C MET A 1 -18.13 18.78 -4.44
N GLY A 2 -16.91 18.42 -4.06
CA GLY A 2 -16.64 17.18 -3.36
C GLY A 2 -17.34 17.25 -2.00
N SER A 3 -18.25 16.34 -1.76
CA SER A 3 -18.84 16.13 -0.44
C SER A 3 -17.69 15.89 0.55
N THR A 4 -17.60 16.69 1.61
CA THR A 4 -16.91 16.33 2.86
C THR A 4 -17.68 15.16 3.52
N GLY A 5 -18.07 14.21 2.68
CA GLY A 5 -18.85 13.05 3.03
C GLY A 5 -17.97 12.04 3.70
N ASP A 6 -18.49 11.51 4.73
CA ASP A 6 -18.16 10.36 5.52
C ASP A 6 -16.95 9.54 5.03
N ASN A 7 -15.89 9.50 5.84
CA ASN A 7 -14.71 8.69 5.55
C ASN A 7 -15.11 7.21 5.45
N PRO A 8 -15.01 6.58 4.26
CA PRO A 8 -15.45 5.20 4.07
C PRO A 8 -14.71 4.20 4.94
N LEU A 9 -13.45 4.49 5.30
CA LEU A 9 -12.62 3.63 6.14
C LEU A 9 -13.04 3.67 7.63
N SER A 10 -13.80 4.68 8.04
CA SER A 10 -14.28 4.80 9.44
C SER A 10 -15.51 3.93 9.75
N ARG A 11 -16.13 3.32 8.73
CA ARG A 11 -17.38 2.55 8.91
C ARG A 11 -17.20 1.29 9.74
N ARG A 12 -16.01 0.69 9.74
CA ARG A 12 -15.67 -0.51 10.51
C ARG A 12 -14.21 -0.43 10.97
N ALA A 13 -13.89 -1.07 12.08
CA ALA A 13 -12.49 -1.26 12.47
C ALA A 13 -11.78 -2.17 11.45
N PHE A 14 -10.51 -1.94 11.22
CA PHE A 14 -9.71 -2.71 10.28
C PHE A 14 -9.57 -4.17 10.70
N TYR A 15 -9.45 -5.05 9.71
CA TYR A 15 -9.28 -6.48 9.90
C TYR A 15 -7.84 -6.81 10.30
N VAL A 16 -7.69 -7.60 11.35
CA VAL A 16 -6.41 -8.22 11.71
C VAL A 16 -6.40 -9.61 11.08
N ASP A 17 -5.57 -9.78 10.07
CA ASP A 17 -5.40 -11.05 9.37
C ASP A 17 -4.58 -12.02 10.23
N PRO A 18 -5.11 -13.21 10.60
CA PRO A 18 -4.34 -14.18 11.36
C PRO A 18 -3.25 -14.90 10.55
N ASP A 19 -3.28 -14.77 9.21
CA ASP A 19 -2.41 -15.49 8.29
C ASP A 19 -1.30 -14.59 7.73
N THR A 20 -0.87 -13.57 8.51
CA THR A 20 0.28 -12.74 8.14
C THR A 20 1.60 -13.45 8.45
N THR A 21 2.65 -13.14 7.69
CA THR A 21 4.02 -13.65 7.94
C THR A 21 4.49 -13.38 9.38
N ALA A 22 4.07 -12.27 9.99
CA ALA A 22 4.34 -11.96 11.39
C ALA A 22 3.58 -12.90 12.34
N ALA A 23 2.33 -13.27 12.04
CA ALA A 23 1.53 -14.19 12.85
C ALA A 23 2.08 -15.62 12.78
N GLU A 24 2.47 -16.06 11.57
CA GLU A 24 3.16 -17.34 11.39
C GLU A 24 4.46 -17.40 12.17
N ALA A 25 5.31 -16.37 12.08
CA ALA A 25 6.57 -16.29 12.79
C ALA A 25 6.35 -16.24 14.33
N ALA A 26 5.33 -15.53 14.80
CA ALA A 26 4.97 -15.47 16.21
C ALA A 26 4.54 -16.83 16.75
N THR A 27 3.78 -17.59 15.93
CA THR A 27 3.32 -18.94 16.29
C THR A 27 4.46 -19.96 16.29
N ALA A 28 5.41 -19.82 15.38
CA ALA A 28 6.55 -20.72 15.23
C ALA A 28 7.68 -20.45 16.27
N ALA A 29 7.66 -19.30 16.94
CA ALA A 29 8.75 -18.89 17.83
C ALA A 29 8.72 -19.67 19.16
N ASP A 30 9.82 -20.37 19.48
CA ASP A 30 10.06 -21.04 20.76
C ASP A 30 11.48 -20.72 21.26
N PRO A 31 11.64 -19.96 22.36
CA PRO A 31 10.58 -19.33 23.16
C PRO A 31 9.80 -18.23 22.44
N PRO A 32 8.58 -17.90 22.89
CA PRO A 32 7.77 -16.84 22.28
C PRO A 32 8.48 -15.49 22.23
N ILE A 33 8.34 -14.77 21.10
CA ILE A 33 8.92 -13.44 20.86
C ILE A 33 7.79 -12.40 20.90
N SER A 34 7.75 -11.58 21.97
CA SER A 34 6.68 -10.62 22.21
C SER A 34 6.53 -9.57 21.10
N GLU A 35 7.63 -9.20 20.45
CA GLU A 35 7.65 -8.23 19.35
C GLU A 35 6.90 -8.74 18.11
N LEU A 36 7.03 -10.04 17.79
CA LEU A 36 6.30 -10.66 16.69
C LEU A 36 4.79 -10.66 16.96
N SER A 37 4.40 -11.03 18.19
CA SER A 37 3.00 -10.99 18.61
C SER A 37 2.44 -9.57 18.58
N ALA A 38 3.26 -8.55 18.89
CA ALA A 38 2.86 -7.15 18.82
C ALA A 38 2.57 -6.70 17.38
N ILE A 39 3.36 -7.14 16.39
CA ILE A 39 3.11 -6.85 14.96
C ILE A 39 1.88 -7.63 14.47
N ALA A 40 1.79 -8.92 14.80
CA ALA A 40 0.69 -9.80 14.37
C ALA A 40 -0.69 -9.33 14.86
N ALA A 41 -0.75 -8.60 15.98
CA ALA A 41 -1.99 -8.06 16.53
C ALA A 41 -2.47 -6.77 15.86
N VAL A 42 -1.72 -6.22 14.88
CA VAL A 42 -2.04 -4.97 14.20
C VAL A 42 -2.59 -5.26 12.81
N PRO A 43 -3.68 -4.58 12.38
CA PRO A 43 -4.17 -4.69 11.01
C PRO A 43 -3.10 -4.33 9.98
N GLN A 44 -2.94 -5.14 8.95
CA GLN A 44 -2.02 -4.91 7.82
C GLN A 44 -2.77 -5.12 6.51
N ALA A 45 -2.39 -4.41 5.45
CA ALA A 45 -2.99 -4.62 4.14
C ALA A 45 -2.50 -5.93 3.53
N ARG A 46 -3.40 -6.77 3.02
CA ARG A 46 -3.01 -7.96 2.26
C ARG A 46 -2.58 -7.56 0.85
N TRP A 47 -1.38 -7.95 0.44
CA TRP A 47 -0.88 -7.73 -0.91
C TRP A 47 -1.39 -8.83 -1.84
N ILE A 48 -2.00 -8.42 -2.95
CA ILE A 48 -2.42 -9.28 -4.05
C ILE A 48 -1.45 -9.07 -5.19
N LEU A 49 -0.69 -10.10 -5.51
CA LEU A 49 0.42 -10.06 -6.46
C LEU A 49 0.01 -10.69 -7.80
N SER A 50 0.89 -10.54 -8.79
CA SER A 50 0.71 -11.10 -10.14
C SER A 50 1.07 -12.59 -10.27
N ASP A 51 1.45 -13.25 -9.18
CA ASP A 51 2.03 -14.61 -9.21
C ASP A 51 0.98 -15.71 -9.34
N ALA A 52 -0.27 -15.41 -8.94
CA ALA A 52 -1.39 -16.33 -9.06
C ALA A 52 -1.98 -16.31 -10.48
N ALA A 53 -2.50 -17.47 -10.94
CA ALA A 53 -3.29 -17.50 -12.16
C ALA A 53 -4.54 -16.60 -12.03
N PRO A 54 -5.01 -15.94 -13.09
CA PRO A 54 -6.17 -15.05 -13.00
C PRO A 54 -7.40 -15.64 -12.33
N SER A 55 -7.65 -16.95 -12.54
CA SER A 55 -8.75 -17.68 -11.88
C SER A 55 -8.60 -17.77 -10.36
N ASP A 56 -7.38 -17.81 -9.86
CA ASP A 56 -7.09 -18.02 -8.45
C ASP A 56 -7.16 -16.72 -7.67
N VAL A 57 -6.90 -15.59 -8.32
CA VAL A 57 -7.00 -14.24 -7.73
C VAL A 57 -8.39 -13.94 -7.17
N ALA A 58 -9.46 -14.31 -7.92
CA ALA A 58 -10.83 -14.10 -7.44
C ALA A 58 -11.10 -14.89 -6.15
N ALA A 59 -10.59 -16.13 -6.06
CA ALA A 59 -10.73 -16.96 -4.87
C ALA A 59 -9.93 -16.37 -3.68
N GLU A 60 -8.67 -16.01 -3.90
CA GLU A 60 -7.79 -15.40 -2.88
C GLU A 60 -8.40 -14.12 -2.29
N VAL A 61 -8.84 -13.21 -3.14
CA VAL A 61 -9.48 -11.95 -2.70
C VAL A 61 -10.78 -12.25 -1.96
N SER A 62 -11.61 -13.17 -2.48
CA SER A 62 -12.88 -13.55 -1.87
C SER A 62 -12.71 -14.16 -0.49
N GLU A 63 -11.74 -15.06 -0.31
CA GLU A 63 -11.44 -15.69 0.98
C GLU A 63 -11.08 -14.65 2.04
N TYR A 64 -10.14 -13.75 1.72
CA TYR A 64 -9.71 -12.69 2.63
C TYR A 64 -10.85 -11.72 2.99
N VAL A 65 -11.61 -11.27 1.97
CA VAL A 65 -12.72 -10.35 2.17
C VAL A 65 -13.83 -10.99 3.01
N GLN A 66 -14.18 -12.26 2.73
CA GLN A 66 -15.19 -12.99 3.50
C GLN A 66 -14.73 -13.23 4.95
N ALA A 67 -13.47 -13.54 5.19
CA ALA A 67 -12.92 -13.67 6.54
C ALA A 67 -13.10 -12.36 7.33
N ALA A 68 -12.75 -11.21 6.74
CA ALA A 68 -12.96 -9.90 7.36
C ALA A 68 -14.45 -9.60 7.61
N GLN A 69 -15.33 -9.89 6.62
CA GLN A 69 -16.77 -9.69 6.74
C GLN A 69 -17.39 -10.55 7.85
N SER A 70 -16.94 -11.79 8.01
CA SER A 70 -17.45 -12.72 9.02
C SER A 70 -17.33 -12.17 10.45
N VAL A 71 -16.35 -11.31 10.69
CA VAL A 71 -16.09 -10.64 11.99
C VAL A 71 -16.43 -9.15 11.97
N ASN A 72 -17.15 -8.68 10.93
CA ASN A 72 -17.55 -7.28 10.73
C ASN A 72 -16.38 -6.29 10.79
N ARG A 73 -15.31 -6.58 10.05
CA ARG A 73 -14.12 -5.74 9.94
C ARG A 73 -13.93 -5.22 8.52
N MET A 74 -13.13 -4.15 8.38
CA MET A 74 -12.74 -3.54 7.11
C MET A 74 -11.51 -4.25 6.58
N PRO A 75 -11.57 -5.00 5.47
CA PRO A 75 -10.39 -5.53 4.80
C PRO A 75 -9.59 -4.39 4.16
N LEU A 76 -8.27 -4.54 4.17
CA LEU A 76 -7.33 -3.66 3.49
C LEU A 76 -6.56 -4.48 2.46
N LEU A 77 -6.52 -4.03 1.22
CA LEU A 77 -5.79 -4.68 0.13
C LEU A 77 -4.75 -3.73 -0.47
N THR A 78 -3.65 -4.29 -0.92
CA THR A 78 -2.68 -3.62 -1.80
C THR A 78 -2.61 -4.42 -3.09
N LEU A 79 -2.98 -3.81 -4.21
CA LEU A 79 -2.93 -4.43 -5.53
C LEU A 79 -1.60 -4.08 -6.19
N TYR A 80 -0.81 -5.09 -6.58
CA TYR A 80 0.57 -4.87 -7.05
C TYR A 80 0.91 -5.85 -8.19
N ALA A 81 0.39 -5.58 -9.38
CA ALA A 81 0.45 -6.48 -10.52
C ALA A 81 0.70 -5.79 -11.87
N ILE A 82 0.85 -4.47 -11.90
CA ILE A 82 0.97 -3.70 -13.14
C ILE A 82 2.20 -4.12 -13.97
N PRO A 83 2.11 -4.18 -15.32
CA PRO A 83 3.27 -4.49 -16.17
C PRO A 83 4.46 -3.56 -15.92
N HIS A 84 5.68 -4.11 -16.01
CA HIS A 84 6.94 -3.39 -15.74
C HIS A 84 7.01 -2.80 -14.31
N ARG A 85 6.48 -3.51 -13.34
CA ARG A 85 6.53 -3.16 -11.93
C ARG A 85 7.98 -3.03 -11.47
N ASP A 86 8.25 -2.03 -10.60
CA ASP A 86 9.54 -1.76 -9.96
C ASP A 86 10.71 -1.53 -10.94
N CYS A 87 10.43 -1.20 -12.19
CA CYS A 87 11.43 -0.83 -13.19
C CYS A 87 12.67 -1.75 -13.27
N GLY A 88 12.56 -3.01 -12.88
CA GLY A 88 13.66 -3.95 -12.81
C GLY A 88 14.43 -3.96 -11.49
N GLY A 89 13.90 -3.30 -10.45
CA GLY A 89 14.44 -3.31 -9.08
C GLY A 89 14.23 -4.63 -8.35
N TYR A 90 14.28 -4.59 -7.01
CA TYR A 90 14.24 -5.82 -6.18
C TYR A 90 12.87 -6.49 -6.14
N ALA A 91 11.79 -5.76 -6.42
CA ALA A 91 10.42 -6.28 -6.53
C ALA A 91 9.92 -6.32 -7.98
N ALA A 92 10.85 -6.38 -8.95
CA ALA A 92 10.52 -6.42 -10.37
C ALA A 92 9.55 -7.54 -10.73
N GLY A 93 8.67 -7.29 -11.69
CA GLY A 93 7.66 -8.26 -12.11
C GLY A 93 6.43 -7.59 -12.69
N GLY A 94 5.29 -8.00 -12.19
CA GLY A 94 3.99 -7.65 -12.74
C GLY A 94 3.55 -8.58 -13.86
N LEU A 95 2.34 -8.38 -14.34
CA LEU A 95 1.80 -9.11 -15.48
C LEU A 95 2.51 -8.71 -16.78
N THR A 96 2.52 -9.62 -17.75
CA THR A 96 3.32 -9.42 -18.97
C THR A 96 2.70 -8.38 -19.91
N THR A 97 1.37 -8.27 -19.95
CA THR A 97 0.65 -7.37 -20.86
C THR A 97 -0.45 -6.59 -20.16
N GLY A 98 -0.81 -5.44 -20.74
CA GLY A 98 -1.93 -4.64 -20.24
C GLY A 98 -3.29 -5.37 -20.37
N GLU A 99 -3.45 -6.29 -21.32
CA GLU A 99 -4.65 -7.12 -21.44
C GLU A 99 -4.79 -8.07 -20.24
N GLN A 100 -3.71 -8.77 -19.89
CA GLN A 100 -3.68 -9.63 -18.70
C GLN A 100 -3.97 -8.84 -17.41
N TYR A 101 -3.44 -7.62 -17.30
CA TYR A 101 -3.71 -6.76 -16.15
C TYR A 101 -5.19 -6.36 -16.05
N ARG A 102 -5.84 -6.04 -17.17
CA ARG A 102 -7.29 -5.71 -17.17
C ARG A 102 -8.14 -6.92 -16.79
N GLU A 103 -7.77 -8.11 -17.27
CA GLU A 103 -8.44 -9.35 -16.87
C GLU A 103 -8.23 -9.65 -15.39
N TRP A 104 -6.98 -9.57 -14.91
CA TRP A 104 -6.66 -9.74 -13.49
C TRP A 104 -7.46 -8.78 -12.61
N MET A 105 -7.54 -7.51 -12.98
CA MET A 105 -8.34 -6.51 -12.26
C MET A 105 -9.83 -6.86 -12.25
N THR A 106 -10.33 -7.47 -13.32
CA THR A 106 -11.71 -7.99 -13.36
C THR A 106 -11.89 -9.13 -12.36
N GLN A 107 -10.94 -10.05 -12.25
CA GLN A 107 -10.98 -11.13 -11.27
C GLN A 107 -10.87 -10.61 -9.82
N VAL A 108 -10.06 -9.59 -9.58
CA VAL A 108 -10.04 -8.89 -8.29
C VAL A 108 -11.44 -8.40 -7.93
N THR A 109 -12.14 -7.71 -8.84
CA THR A 109 -13.50 -7.21 -8.55
C THR A 109 -14.53 -8.32 -8.32
N VAL A 110 -14.38 -9.45 -9.01
CA VAL A 110 -15.21 -10.64 -8.73
C VAL A 110 -15.00 -11.13 -7.31
N GLY A 111 -13.74 -11.18 -6.84
CA GLY A 111 -13.41 -11.57 -5.47
C GLY A 111 -13.87 -10.58 -4.40
N LEU A 112 -13.85 -9.27 -4.70
CA LEU A 112 -14.33 -8.23 -3.78
C LEU A 112 -15.83 -8.34 -3.50
N GLY A 113 -16.63 -8.70 -4.51
CA GLY A 113 -18.09 -8.63 -4.44
C GLY A 113 -18.55 -7.20 -4.15
N GLU A 114 -19.48 -7.02 -3.21
CA GLU A 114 -20.02 -5.71 -2.76
C GLU A 114 -19.54 -5.36 -1.34
N ALA A 115 -18.45 -5.91 -0.88
CA ALA A 115 -17.95 -5.71 0.47
C ALA A 115 -17.26 -4.34 0.63
N PRO A 116 -17.48 -3.61 1.73
CA PRO A 116 -16.66 -2.46 2.06
C PRO A 116 -15.17 -2.85 2.16
N VAL A 117 -14.30 -2.14 1.44
CA VAL A 117 -12.87 -2.44 1.35
C VAL A 117 -12.04 -1.16 1.17
N GLY A 118 -10.88 -1.09 1.80
CA GLY A 118 -9.83 -0.11 1.50
C GLY A 118 -8.80 -0.72 0.55
N ILE A 119 -8.44 -0.01 -0.52
CA ILE A 119 -7.52 -0.49 -1.55
C ILE A 119 -6.42 0.54 -1.78
N VAL A 120 -5.16 0.13 -1.61
CA VAL A 120 -3.98 0.83 -2.14
C VAL A 120 -3.67 0.22 -3.51
N LEU A 121 -3.64 1.07 -4.53
CA LEU A 121 -3.51 0.65 -5.92
C LEU A 121 -2.11 0.94 -6.45
N GLU A 122 -1.41 -0.12 -6.81
CA GLU A 122 -0.16 -0.17 -7.55
C GLU A 122 0.95 0.71 -6.96
N PRO A 123 1.52 0.32 -5.81
CA PRO A 123 2.69 0.98 -5.25
C PRO A 123 3.75 1.30 -6.30
N ASP A 124 4.33 2.51 -6.21
CA ASP A 124 5.40 3.06 -7.04
C ASP A 124 5.05 3.32 -8.52
N ALA A 125 3.91 2.84 -9.01
CA ALA A 125 3.56 2.84 -10.43
C ALA A 125 3.49 4.24 -11.07
N LEU A 126 3.17 5.28 -10.30
CA LEU A 126 3.16 6.67 -10.76
C LEU A 126 4.54 7.29 -10.82
N ASN A 127 5.44 6.86 -9.96
CA ASN A 127 6.73 7.49 -9.74
C ASN A 127 7.82 6.81 -10.55
N GLU A 128 7.77 5.50 -10.67
CA GLU A 128 8.72 4.68 -11.43
C GLU A 128 8.35 4.57 -12.90
N VAL A 129 8.56 5.65 -13.63
CA VAL A 129 8.26 5.72 -15.07
C VAL A 129 9.49 5.96 -15.95
N ASP A 130 10.65 6.21 -15.36
CA ASP A 130 11.86 6.57 -16.10
C ASP A 130 12.43 5.40 -16.91
N CYS A 131 12.20 4.16 -16.47
CA CYS A 131 12.57 2.95 -17.20
C CYS A 131 11.64 2.68 -18.40
N LEU A 132 10.49 3.34 -18.49
CA LEU A 132 9.45 3.08 -19.49
C LEU A 132 9.71 3.89 -20.77
N SER A 133 9.51 3.26 -21.92
CA SER A 133 9.37 3.98 -23.17
C SER A 133 8.15 4.91 -23.15
N ALA A 134 8.08 5.88 -24.06
CA ALA A 134 6.92 6.78 -24.13
C ALA A 134 5.59 6.01 -24.30
N GLN A 135 5.57 4.96 -25.13
CA GLN A 135 4.39 4.11 -25.32
C GLN A 135 4.00 3.35 -24.06
N GLN A 136 4.95 2.76 -23.35
CA GLN A 136 4.71 2.04 -22.10
C GLN A 136 4.21 2.98 -21.00
N ARG A 137 4.67 4.23 -20.99
CA ARG A 137 4.22 5.25 -20.04
C ARG A 137 2.77 5.65 -20.28
N GLU A 138 2.37 5.85 -21.55
CA GLU A 138 0.96 6.07 -21.89
C GLU A 138 0.09 4.87 -21.51
N GLU A 139 0.55 3.66 -21.81
CA GLU A 139 -0.14 2.43 -21.38
C GLU A 139 -0.28 2.35 -19.85
N ARG A 140 0.73 2.75 -19.08
CA ARG A 140 0.69 2.80 -17.61
C ARG A 140 -0.47 3.67 -17.12
N TRP A 141 -0.63 4.88 -17.71
CA TRP A 141 -1.74 5.75 -17.35
C TRP A 141 -3.10 5.15 -17.74
N ASP A 142 -3.18 4.51 -18.90
CA ASP A 142 -4.40 3.84 -19.35
C ASP A 142 -4.79 2.68 -18.44
N LEU A 143 -3.82 1.91 -17.97
CA LEU A 143 -4.05 0.78 -17.07
C LEU A 143 -4.51 1.26 -15.69
N LEU A 144 -3.89 2.28 -15.12
CA LEU A 144 -4.32 2.86 -13.84
C LEU A 144 -5.73 3.43 -13.93
N ARG A 145 -6.06 4.19 -15.00
CA ARG A 145 -7.43 4.68 -15.22
C ARG A 145 -8.45 3.54 -15.34
N ALA A 146 -8.09 2.49 -16.06
CA ALA A 146 -8.95 1.31 -16.21
C ALA A 146 -9.16 0.59 -14.87
N ALA A 147 -8.11 0.43 -14.07
CA ALA A 147 -8.18 -0.17 -12.75
C ALA A 147 -9.10 0.65 -11.81
N VAL A 148 -8.87 1.96 -11.72
CA VAL A 148 -9.73 2.87 -10.95
C VAL A 148 -11.18 2.75 -11.41
N SER A 149 -11.44 2.86 -12.72
CA SER A 149 -12.80 2.76 -13.28
C SER A 149 -13.47 1.42 -13.00
N THR A 150 -12.70 0.34 -12.93
CA THR A 150 -13.23 -1.01 -12.66
C THR A 150 -13.56 -1.17 -11.18
N LEU A 151 -12.65 -0.79 -10.30
CA LEU A 151 -12.80 -0.91 -8.85
C LEU A 151 -13.90 -0.01 -8.29
N THR A 152 -14.02 1.21 -8.80
CA THR A 152 -14.99 2.21 -8.30
C THR A 152 -16.41 2.02 -8.85
N ARG A 153 -16.68 0.97 -9.62
CA ARG A 153 -18.04 0.53 -9.91
C ARG A 153 -18.78 0.07 -8.67
N ASP A 154 -18.05 -0.48 -7.71
CA ASP A 154 -18.57 -0.72 -6.37
C ASP A 154 -18.39 0.54 -5.51
N PRO A 155 -19.48 1.17 -5.06
CA PRO A 155 -19.42 2.36 -4.21
C PRO A 155 -18.87 2.08 -2.80
N ASN A 156 -18.70 0.81 -2.44
CA ASN A 156 -18.12 0.41 -1.15
C ASN A 156 -16.59 0.26 -1.21
N ALA A 157 -15.98 0.28 -2.38
CA ALA A 157 -14.54 0.23 -2.54
C ALA A 157 -13.93 1.64 -2.39
N ALA A 158 -13.11 1.84 -1.36
CA ALA A 158 -12.33 3.06 -1.17
C ALA A 158 -10.95 2.89 -1.81
N VAL A 159 -10.76 3.43 -3.02
CA VAL A 159 -9.53 3.24 -3.82
C VAL A 159 -8.60 4.44 -3.65
N TYR A 160 -7.35 4.17 -3.30
CA TYR A 160 -6.26 5.13 -3.18
C TYR A 160 -5.11 4.72 -4.12
N ILE A 161 -4.84 5.54 -5.13
CA ILE A 161 -3.73 5.30 -6.07
C ILE A 161 -2.43 5.58 -5.34
N ASP A 162 -1.46 4.66 -5.37
CA ASP A 162 -0.18 4.94 -4.74
C ASP A 162 0.52 6.11 -5.42
N ALA A 163 1.10 6.98 -4.60
CA ALA A 163 1.66 8.26 -5.01
C ALA A 163 3.09 8.47 -4.49
N GLY A 164 3.71 7.41 -3.97
CA GLY A 164 5.06 7.46 -3.44
C GLY A 164 5.15 8.21 -2.12
N ASN A 165 6.00 9.24 -2.03
CA ASN A 165 6.27 9.93 -0.77
C ASN A 165 6.66 11.39 -0.99
N SER A 166 6.73 12.15 0.11
CA SER A 166 7.00 13.60 0.13
C SER A 166 8.34 14.05 -0.46
N ARG A 167 9.27 13.12 -0.71
CA ARG A 167 10.61 13.46 -1.23
C ARG A 167 10.88 12.89 -2.63
N TRP A 168 9.87 12.36 -3.29
CA TRP A 168 10.05 11.77 -4.62
C TRP A 168 9.74 12.75 -5.75
N LEU A 169 8.55 13.35 -5.74
CA LEU A 169 8.12 14.30 -6.77
C LEU A 169 7.66 15.61 -6.14
N GLU A 170 7.79 16.71 -6.87
CA GLU A 170 7.15 17.97 -6.49
C GLU A 170 5.61 17.81 -6.50
N PRO A 171 4.87 18.46 -5.58
CA PRO A 171 3.42 18.30 -5.47
C PRO A 171 2.64 18.53 -6.77
N SER A 172 3.07 19.49 -7.58
CA SER A 172 2.43 19.81 -8.87
C SER A 172 2.62 18.72 -9.92
N GLU A 173 3.80 18.11 -9.96
CA GLU A 173 4.07 16.98 -10.87
C GLU A 173 3.28 15.75 -10.44
N LEU A 174 3.27 15.43 -9.14
CA LEU A 174 2.49 14.32 -8.63
C LEU A 174 0.99 14.52 -8.89
N ALA A 175 0.45 15.70 -8.65
CA ALA A 175 -0.96 16.01 -8.93
C ALA A 175 -1.30 15.81 -10.42
N SER A 176 -0.39 16.19 -11.33
CA SER A 176 -0.55 15.96 -12.76
C SER A 176 -0.60 14.47 -13.11
N ARG A 177 0.31 13.64 -12.55
CA ARG A 177 0.32 12.20 -12.76
C ARG A 177 -0.92 11.51 -12.17
N LEU A 178 -1.33 11.89 -10.98
CA LEU A 178 -2.55 11.39 -10.34
C LEU A 178 -3.80 11.74 -11.17
N ALA A 179 -3.89 12.95 -11.71
CA ALA A 179 -4.97 13.32 -12.60
C ALA A 179 -4.97 12.47 -13.89
N ALA A 180 -3.80 12.21 -14.47
CA ALA A 180 -3.64 11.33 -15.64
C ALA A 180 -4.03 9.88 -15.33
N ALA A 181 -3.80 9.41 -14.10
CA ALA A 181 -4.17 8.09 -13.60
C ALA A 181 -5.64 7.96 -13.18
N GLY A 182 -6.41 9.05 -13.21
CA GLY A 182 -7.85 9.02 -12.93
C GLY A 182 -8.25 9.18 -11.46
N VAL A 183 -7.43 9.85 -10.64
CA VAL A 183 -7.67 10.07 -9.19
C VAL A 183 -9.02 10.70 -8.89
N HIS A 184 -9.57 11.52 -9.81
CA HIS A 184 -10.88 12.15 -9.64
C HIS A 184 -12.06 11.16 -9.57
N SER A 185 -11.85 9.91 -10.01
CA SER A 185 -12.82 8.82 -9.89
C SER A 185 -12.51 7.89 -8.71
N ALA A 186 -11.34 7.98 -8.12
CA ALA A 186 -10.94 7.28 -6.92
C ALA A 186 -11.36 8.05 -5.65
N ARG A 187 -11.19 7.48 -4.47
CA ARG A 187 -11.29 8.22 -3.21
C ARG A 187 -10.12 9.19 -3.07
N GLY A 188 -8.95 8.80 -3.53
CA GLY A 188 -7.78 9.64 -3.49
C GLY A 188 -6.47 8.88 -3.75
N PHE A 189 -5.46 9.12 -2.92
CA PHE A 189 -4.12 8.60 -3.13
C PHE A 189 -3.48 8.07 -1.82
N SER A 190 -2.46 7.20 -1.96
CA SER A 190 -1.68 6.65 -0.84
C SER A 190 -0.28 7.26 -0.83
N LEU A 191 0.24 7.54 0.35
CA LEU A 191 1.58 8.08 0.56
C LEU A 191 2.42 7.16 1.44
N ASN A 192 3.73 7.21 1.25
CA ASN A 192 4.74 6.58 2.11
C ASN A 192 4.72 5.04 2.08
N THR A 193 4.04 4.41 1.10
CA THR A 193 4.03 2.95 0.98
C THR A 193 5.46 2.42 0.96
N SER A 194 5.76 1.48 1.87
CA SER A 194 7.10 0.88 2.05
C SER A 194 8.23 1.87 2.42
N ASN A 195 7.92 3.11 2.80
CA ASN A 195 8.88 4.14 3.13
C ASN A 195 8.89 4.52 4.62
N PHE A 196 9.74 5.48 5.01
CA PHE A 196 10.05 5.81 6.39
C PHE A 196 9.86 7.28 6.72
N PHE A 197 9.35 8.11 5.79
CA PHE A 197 9.17 9.54 6.03
C PHE A 197 8.13 9.78 7.11
N THR A 198 8.34 10.83 7.91
CA THR A 198 7.50 11.06 9.08
C THR A 198 6.06 11.35 8.69
N THR A 199 5.12 10.93 9.52
CA THR A 199 3.69 11.22 9.30
C THR A 199 3.43 12.71 9.12
N ALA A 200 4.17 13.58 9.83
CA ALA A 200 4.03 15.04 9.71
C ALA A 200 4.48 15.56 8.32
N GLU A 201 5.58 15.03 7.76
CA GLU A 201 6.03 15.37 6.40
C GLU A 201 5.00 14.92 5.37
N GLU A 202 4.50 13.70 5.50
CA GLU A 202 3.51 13.15 4.56
C GLU A 202 2.17 13.89 4.64
N ILE A 203 1.74 14.33 5.81
CA ILE A 203 0.56 15.19 5.95
C ILE A 203 0.79 16.52 5.22
N ALA A 204 1.92 17.20 5.49
CA ALA A 204 2.20 18.49 4.87
C ALA A 204 2.26 18.40 3.34
N TYR A 205 2.80 17.31 2.81
CA TYR A 205 2.85 17.02 1.38
C TYR A 205 1.47 16.64 0.82
N GLY A 206 0.77 15.73 1.49
CA GLY A 206 -0.55 15.26 1.09
C GLY A 206 -1.59 16.37 1.01
N GLU A 207 -1.58 17.32 1.96
CA GLU A 207 -2.48 18.49 1.90
C GLU A 207 -2.17 19.40 0.69
N GLN A 208 -0.89 19.56 0.31
CA GLN A 208 -0.54 20.33 -0.89
C GLN A 208 -1.05 19.64 -2.17
N VAL A 209 -0.83 18.33 -2.29
CA VAL A 209 -1.31 17.54 -3.42
C VAL A 209 -2.85 17.52 -3.46
N SER A 210 -3.51 17.32 -2.31
CA SER A 210 -4.96 17.38 -2.17
C SER A 210 -5.54 18.70 -2.65
N ALA A 211 -4.95 19.82 -2.25
CA ALA A 211 -5.37 21.15 -2.69
C ALA A 211 -5.30 21.32 -4.20
N LEU A 212 -4.27 20.80 -4.87
CA LEU A 212 -4.11 20.82 -6.32
C LEU A 212 -5.13 19.93 -7.05
N LEU A 213 -5.64 18.92 -6.37
CA LEU A 213 -6.64 17.96 -6.88
C LEU A 213 -8.08 18.26 -6.44
N GLY A 214 -8.33 19.46 -5.90
CA GLY A 214 -9.68 19.87 -5.52
C GLY A 214 -10.22 19.19 -4.26
N GLY A 215 -9.34 18.77 -3.34
CA GLY A 215 -9.69 18.14 -2.08
C GLY A 215 -9.74 16.61 -2.14
N ALA A 216 -8.96 15.98 -3.00
CA ALA A 216 -8.81 14.52 -3.00
C ALA A 216 -8.26 14.04 -1.65
N HIS A 217 -8.85 12.97 -1.12
CA HIS A 217 -8.41 12.40 0.15
C HIS A 217 -7.13 11.58 0.00
N TYR A 218 -6.49 11.24 1.13
CA TYR A 218 -5.31 10.38 1.09
C TYR A 218 -5.18 9.50 2.34
N VAL A 219 -4.37 8.45 2.22
CA VAL A 219 -3.94 7.59 3.32
C VAL A 219 -2.42 7.62 3.42
N ILE A 220 -1.86 7.29 4.58
CA ILE A 220 -0.42 7.27 4.81
C ILE A 220 -0.02 5.91 5.37
N ASP A 221 0.99 5.27 4.77
CA ASP A 221 1.65 4.11 5.36
C ASP A 221 2.52 4.56 6.55
N THR A 222 2.15 4.09 7.74
CA THR A 222 2.86 4.37 8.99
C THR A 222 3.54 3.12 9.57
N SER A 223 3.60 2.04 8.81
CA SER A 223 4.09 0.75 9.29
C SER A 223 5.53 0.80 9.84
N ARG A 224 6.39 1.63 9.25
CA ARG A 224 7.83 1.67 9.58
C ARG A 224 8.41 3.06 9.80
N ASN A 225 7.58 4.08 9.94
CA ASN A 225 8.02 5.48 9.95
C ASN A 225 8.20 6.11 11.34
N GLY A 226 8.11 5.32 12.42
CA GLY A 226 8.15 5.85 13.79
C GLY A 226 9.45 6.55 14.18
N ALA A 227 10.58 6.17 13.58
CA ALA A 227 11.88 6.83 13.78
C ALA A 227 12.26 7.80 12.64
N GLY A 228 11.35 8.03 11.70
CA GLY A 228 11.64 8.81 10.49
C GLY A 228 12.62 8.09 9.54
N PRO A 229 13.03 8.73 8.43
CA PRO A 229 13.93 8.14 7.44
C PRO A 229 15.37 7.99 7.98
N ALA A 230 16.13 7.07 7.38
CA ALA A 230 17.58 7.02 7.57
C ALA A 230 18.25 8.27 6.96
N PRO A 231 19.49 8.61 7.38
CA PRO A 231 20.26 9.65 6.72
C PRO A 231 20.34 9.41 5.21
N ASP A 232 20.22 10.49 4.43
CA ASP A 232 20.20 10.41 2.98
C ASP A 232 21.54 9.89 2.44
N GLN A 233 21.49 8.73 1.80
CA GLN A 233 22.58 8.04 1.13
C GLN A 233 22.03 6.99 0.16
N PRO A 234 22.81 6.47 -0.79
CA PRO A 234 22.35 5.41 -1.69
C PRO A 234 21.72 4.25 -0.91
N LEU A 235 20.54 3.79 -1.35
CA LEU A 235 19.76 2.71 -0.74
C LEU A 235 19.37 2.94 0.72
N SER A 236 19.28 4.19 1.18
CA SER A 236 18.78 4.51 2.54
C SER A 236 17.33 4.10 2.78
N TRP A 237 16.59 3.81 1.72
CA TRP A 237 15.23 3.27 1.76
C TRP A 237 15.18 1.75 1.96
N CYS A 238 16.27 1.04 1.61
CA CYS A 238 16.31 -0.42 1.52
C CYS A 238 16.81 -1.02 2.84
N ASN A 239 15.94 -1.63 3.62
CA ASN A 239 16.19 -2.25 4.93
C ASN A 239 17.10 -1.39 5.87
N PRO A 240 16.83 -0.09 6.05
CA PRO A 240 17.72 0.74 6.87
C PRO A 240 17.62 0.34 8.35
N PRO A 241 18.75 0.19 9.04
CA PRO A 241 18.77 -0.13 10.46
C PRO A 241 18.24 1.04 11.32
N GLY A 242 17.82 0.73 12.55
CA GLY A 242 17.37 1.75 13.51
C GLY A 242 16.01 2.38 13.18
N ARG A 243 15.23 1.79 12.30
CA ARG A 243 13.86 2.24 12.04
C ARG A 243 12.91 1.66 13.09
N ALA A 244 11.74 2.27 13.18
CA ALA A 244 10.72 1.88 14.16
C ALA A 244 9.35 1.77 13.52
N VAL A 245 8.50 0.92 14.07
CA VAL A 245 7.06 0.95 13.74
C VAL A 245 6.49 2.32 14.09
N GLY A 246 5.60 2.82 13.22
CA GLY A 246 4.88 4.07 13.45
C GLY A 246 3.52 3.86 14.10
N SER A 247 2.64 4.83 13.95
CA SER A 247 1.29 4.77 14.51
C SER A 247 0.53 3.55 13.98
N PRO A 248 -0.17 2.82 14.85
CA PRO A 248 -1.08 1.75 14.39
C PRO A 248 -2.17 2.31 13.45
N PRO A 249 -2.75 1.47 12.58
CA PRO A 249 -3.84 1.87 11.70
C PRO A 249 -5.00 2.53 12.45
N THR A 250 -5.37 3.70 11.96
CA THR A 250 -6.44 4.50 12.56
C THR A 250 -7.03 5.48 11.54
N THR A 251 -8.32 5.80 11.71
CA THR A 251 -9.00 6.88 10.97
C THR A 251 -9.01 8.21 11.76
N ALA A 252 -8.47 8.23 12.97
CA ALA A 252 -8.24 9.44 13.74
C ALA A 252 -6.90 10.08 13.31
N THR A 253 -6.93 10.86 12.24
CA THR A 253 -5.78 11.48 11.60
C THR A 253 -5.68 12.97 11.92
N ALA A 254 -4.48 13.56 11.74
CA ALA A 254 -4.26 15.00 11.93
C ALA A 254 -4.42 15.81 10.62
N GLY A 255 -4.35 15.20 9.44
CA GLY A 255 -4.55 15.86 8.16
C GLY A 255 -6.04 16.09 7.85
N ALA A 256 -6.39 17.24 7.27
CA ALA A 256 -7.77 17.57 6.95
C ALA A 256 -8.39 16.63 5.88
N HIS A 257 -7.56 16.12 4.97
CA HIS A 257 -7.95 15.19 3.92
C HIS A 257 -7.35 13.79 4.11
N ALA A 258 -6.65 13.53 5.22
CA ALA A 258 -6.12 12.21 5.54
C ALA A 258 -7.23 11.31 6.07
N ASP A 259 -7.63 10.30 5.30
CA ASP A 259 -8.67 9.35 5.70
C ASP A 259 -8.19 8.35 6.76
N ALA A 260 -6.93 7.90 6.64
CA ALA A 260 -6.36 6.94 7.60
C ALA A 260 -4.83 6.95 7.61
N TYR A 261 -4.27 6.51 8.74
CA TYR A 261 -2.95 5.91 8.82
C TYR A 261 -3.14 4.39 8.69
N LEU A 262 -2.31 3.74 7.89
CA LEU A 262 -2.40 2.31 7.59
C LEU A 262 -1.04 1.65 7.77
N TRP A 263 -1.03 0.35 7.94
CA TRP A 263 0.16 -0.47 7.74
C TRP A 263 0.02 -1.18 6.40
N VAL A 264 0.57 -0.55 5.36
CA VAL A 264 0.57 -1.07 4.00
C VAL A 264 1.72 -2.05 3.80
N LYS A 265 2.96 -1.61 4.05
CA LYS A 265 4.10 -2.53 4.13
C LYS A 265 4.04 -3.34 5.41
N HIS A 266 4.40 -4.60 5.33
CA HIS A 266 4.47 -5.48 6.49
C HIS A 266 5.78 -5.25 7.27
N PRO A 267 5.73 -4.83 8.54
CA PRO A 267 6.93 -4.70 9.36
C PRO A 267 7.64 -6.05 9.56
N GLY A 268 8.91 -6.09 9.16
CA GLY A 268 9.72 -7.31 9.20
C GLY A 268 9.96 -7.95 7.84
N GLU A 269 9.20 -7.58 6.80
CA GLU A 269 9.52 -8.03 5.44
C GLU A 269 10.59 -7.17 4.80
N SER A 270 11.55 -7.84 4.15
CA SER A 270 12.65 -7.21 3.43
C SER A 270 12.17 -6.34 2.26
N ASP A 271 12.91 -5.28 1.97
CA ASP A 271 12.73 -4.45 0.78
C ASP A 271 13.51 -5.00 -0.43
N GLY A 272 14.38 -5.98 -0.21
CA GLY A 272 15.22 -6.60 -1.22
C GLY A 272 16.65 -6.81 -0.75
N GLN A 273 17.50 -7.25 -1.67
CA GLN A 273 18.89 -7.59 -1.36
C GLN A 273 19.79 -6.37 -1.06
N CYS A 274 19.36 -5.17 -1.41
CA CYS A 274 19.97 -3.88 -1.06
C CYS A 274 21.46 -3.80 -1.39
N ASP A 275 21.93 -4.49 -2.43
CA ASP A 275 23.35 -4.64 -2.81
C ASP A 275 24.27 -5.11 -1.66
N ARG A 276 23.68 -5.63 -0.58
CA ARG A 276 24.39 -6.15 0.61
C ARG A 276 24.18 -7.64 0.84
N GLY A 277 23.36 -8.30 -0.01
CA GLY A 277 22.96 -9.69 0.17
C GLY A 277 21.93 -9.87 1.28
N ASP A 278 21.13 -8.84 1.57
CA ASP A 278 19.96 -8.95 2.42
C ASP A 278 18.95 -9.95 1.82
N PRO A 279 17.97 -10.45 2.56
CA PRO A 279 16.93 -11.33 2.04
C PRO A 279 16.14 -10.70 0.88
N GLU A 280 15.57 -11.53 0.03
CA GLU A 280 14.75 -11.07 -1.11
C GLU A 280 13.54 -10.23 -0.66
N ALA A 281 13.04 -9.37 -1.56
CA ALA A 281 11.87 -8.54 -1.29
C ALA A 281 10.67 -9.39 -0.87
N GLY A 282 9.97 -8.98 0.19
CA GLY A 282 8.82 -9.69 0.76
C GLY A 282 9.19 -10.83 1.72
N GLN A 283 10.45 -11.27 1.79
CA GLN A 283 10.86 -12.29 2.75
C GLN A 283 10.81 -11.74 4.17
N PHE A 284 10.12 -12.45 5.08
CA PHE A 284 10.03 -12.05 6.48
C PHE A 284 11.32 -12.36 7.25
N VAL A 285 11.80 -11.38 8.01
CA VAL A 285 13.08 -11.42 8.73
C VAL A 285 12.86 -11.09 10.20
N VAL A 286 12.88 -12.10 11.07
CA VAL A 286 12.62 -11.94 12.51
C VAL A 286 13.45 -10.81 13.14
N PRO A 287 14.77 -10.69 12.92
CA PRO A 287 15.55 -9.55 13.41
C PRO A 287 15.00 -8.19 12.98
N PHE A 288 14.60 -8.01 11.70
CA PHE A 288 14.04 -6.74 11.22
C PHE A 288 12.74 -6.40 11.96
N ALA A 289 11.83 -7.39 12.11
CA ALA A 289 10.58 -7.23 12.83
C ALA A 289 10.79 -6.83 14.29
N THR A 290 11.67 -7.54 14.99
CA THR A 290 11.94 -7.29 16.43
C THR A 290 12.60 -5.93 16.65
N ASP A 291 13.53 -5.52 15.78
CA ASP A 291 14.20 -4.23 15.89
C ASP A 291 13.23 -3.05 15.66
N LEU A 292 12.34 -3.15 14.67
CA LEU A 292 11.30 -2.14 14.42
C LEU A 292 10.43 -1.90 15.66
N VAL A 293 10.02 -2.94 16.35
CA VAL A 293 9.20 -2.82 17.58
C VAL A 293 10.01 -2.27 18.74
N ARG A 294 11.24 -2.73 18.95
CA ARG A 294 12.11 -2.29 20.06
C ARG A 294 12.46 -0.81 19.96
N ASN A 295 12.73 -0.34 18.75
CA ASN A 295 13.07 1.06 18.48
C ASN A 295 11.85 2.01 18.60
N GLY A 296 10.62 1.49 18.57
CA GLY A 296 9.38 2.27 18.71
C GLY A 296 8.87 2.40 20.16
N ARG A 297 9.57 1.80 21.11
CA ARG A 297 9.23 1.84 22.56
C ARG A 297 9.82 3.01 23.30
#